data_db1efb34c4e91792a91508f0f5e3661b
#
_entry.id   db1efb34c4e91792a91508f0f5e3661b
#
_cell.length_a   1.000
_cell.length_b   1.000
_cell.length_c   1.000
_cell.angle_alpha   90.00
_cell.angle_beta   90.00
_cell.angle_gamma   90.00
#
_symmetry.space_group_name_H-M   'P 1'
#
loop_
_entity.id
_entity.type
_entity.pdbx_description
1 polymer ?
#
loop_
_entity_poly.entity_id
_entity_poly.type
_entity_poly.pdbx_seq_one_letter_code
_entity_poly.pdbx_strand_id
1 'polypeptide(L)'
;MSARSNQETSVSFAQYRRGMTEQFGAWVDQLQQRLLDRALLLSLVASAVVFCGLVALFFGGAVLGDDYEYFLPLLLAGKYFVAQNGLLTAPRFTPAFCGGLPLLANPQSIFYSLPQVLALVLDPVMSIVVTTLAFSGLGAGATYALMRRRFVVSVPAAAVSAVLFLFNGFLLNRIGIGHLTYHVVGLFPLLCFVLLRPPTANRSLLLDIASPIAVVAAILAYIVYAGAPNLLVPFGFSAVVVWLIHALLRPPIHTFWVTGLAAGAVAALTGAAKLLPAAVLLREFPRTGLIYLLDSPLYAAHLFAGFFFPWALPDHIWLVGRHEFDFGLGIVPLLLLLAAFSRYREQPIRPVVAFATRVKLAALALIIALPPALSFGPPSYAAFLKSLPYIGDNAILLRWFSIYLMPLVVAAGLALDYLFPALARRTAVAVGAIIVTMVPPLLSQRLIIDLAPYNPAPVRVAVERLRATGEPPAITAIGGTGVHGQRNDGFVADQSSAVCYEPLFGYQLQSFPTGLTTGPLVINRRAERHLRNPACYIYGSDNSCKPGDGFTPAQRQDEAAFAAYRQFAFIMPWWQRVADTASLAGLAVIVACVMLAAVGQRPRCASP
;
A
#
# COMPACT_ATOMS: atom_id res chain seq x y z
N MET A 1 68.77 -51.11 -13.31
CA MET A 1 67.40 -51.25 -12.74
C MET A 1 67.09 -50.22 -11.65
N SER A 2 67.96 -49.29 -11.31
CA SER A 2 67.71 -48.36 -10.18
C SER A 2 67.10 -46.98 -10.55
N ALA A 3 66.98 -46.63 -11.82
CA ALA A 3 66.49 -45.31 -12.23
C ALA A 3 64.93 -45.22 -12.42
N ARG A 4 64.23 -46.34 -12.67
CA ARG A 4 62.80 -46.36 -12.84
C ARG A 4 61.99 -46.26 -11.54
N SER A 5 62.53 -46.73 -10.42
CA SER A 5 61.80 -46.74 -9.12
C SER A 5 61.70 -45.33 -8.47
N ASN A 6 62.68 -44.44 -8.74
CA ASN A 6 62.64 -43.07 -8.22
C ASN A 6 61.68 -42.14 -8.99
N GLN A 7 61.35 -42.46 -10.24
CA GLN A 7 60.38 -41.66 -11.03
C GLN A 7 58.93 -41.91 -10.67
N GLU A 8 58.55 -43.16 -10.36
CA GLU A 8 57.18 -43.52 -9.96
C GLU A 8 56.82 -42.99 -8.56
N THR A 9 57.80 -42.98 -7.62
CA THR A 9 57.59 -42.42 -6.28
C THR A 9 57.46 -40.88 -6.28
N SER A 10 58.18 -40.17 -7.15
CA SER A 10 58.10 -38.70 -7.27
C SER A 10 56.79 -38.22 -7.90
N VAL A 11 56.24 -38.96 -8.88
CA VAL A 11 54.93 -38.67 -9.49
C VAL A 11 53.80 -38.90 -8.48
N SER A 12 53.86 -39.97 -7.70
CA SER A 12 52.85 -40.27 -6.65
C SER A 12 52.83 -39.19 -5.54
N PHE A 13 53.98 -38.70 -5.11
CA PHE A 13 54.08 -37.68 -4.09
C PHE A 13 53.59 -36.31 -4.57
N ALA A 14 53.82 -35.96 -5.82
CA ALA A 14 53.33 -34.74 -6.44
C ALA A 14 51.79 -34.77 -6.62
N GLN A 15 51.25 -35.92 -7.00
CA GLN A 15 49.77 -36.12 -7.08
C GLN A 15 49.12 -36.07 -5.69
N TYR A 16 49.72 -36.70 -4.67
CA TYR A 16 49.24 -36.63 -3.29
C TYR A 16 49.22 -35.20 -2.74
N ARG A 17 50.30 -34.44 -3.00
CA ARG A 17 50.42 -33.03 -2.58
C ARG A 17 49.43 -32.11 -3.30
N ARG A 18 49.13 -32.34 -4.60
CA ARG A 18 48.06 -31.65 -5.32
C ARG A 18 46.68 -31.96 -4.74
N GLY A 19 46.39 -33.23 -4.50
CA GLY A 19 45.11 -33.64 -3.88
C GLY A 19 44.88 -33.00 -2.50
N MET A 20 45.92 -32.93 -1.66
CA MET A 20 45.81 -32.25 -0.35
C MET A 20 45.58 -30.74 -0.48
N THR A 21 46.28 -30.06 -1.40
CA THR A 21 46.07 -28.62 -1.63
C THR A 21 44.71 -28.32 -2.19
N GLU A 22 44.15 -29.14 -3.08
CA GLU A 22 42.82 -29.01 -3.61
C GLU A 22 41.74 -29.27 -2.53
N GLN A 23 41.90 -30.30 -1.69
CA GLN A 23 40.99 -30.56 -0.56
C GLN A 23 41.03 -29.46 0.50
N PHE A 24 42.19 -28.93 0.81
CA PHE A 24 42.35 -27.81 1.75
C PHE A 24 41.73 -26.55 1.17
N GLY A 25 41.93 -26.24 -0.11
CA GLY A 25 41.26 -25.13 -0.82
C GLY A 25 39.75 -25.25 -0.78
N ALA A 26 39.21 -26.42 -1.11
CA ALA A 26 37.77 -26.68 -1.07
C ALA A 26 37.18 -26.54 0.36
N TRP A 27 37.92 -26.96 1.38
CA TRP A 27 37.54 -26.78 2.77
C TRP A 27 37.49 -25.31 3.20
N VAL A 28 38.51 -24.52 2.80
CA VAL A 28 38.59 -23.08 3.05
C VAL A 28 37.41 -22.37 2.38
N ASP A 29 37.10 -22.70 1.11
CA ASP A 29 35.96 -22.12 0.36
C ASP A 29 34.64 -22.46 1.02
N GLN A 30 34.45 -23.70 1.49
CA GLN A 30 33.27 -24.10 2.23
C GLN A 30 33.13 -23.34 3.56
N LEU A 31 34.22 -23.18 4.31
CA LEU A 31 34.20 -22.42 5.56
C LEU A 31 33.88 -20.96 5.30
N GLN A 32 34.50 -20.36 4.31
CA GLN A 32 34.20 -18.99 3.89
C GLN A 32 32.74 -18.82 3.51
N GLN A 33 32.18 -19.73 2.70
CA GLN A 33 30.77 -19.67 2.31
C GLN A 33 29.82 -19.80 3.52
N ARG A 34 30.10 -20.71 4.46
CA ARG A 34 29.30 -20.85 5.70
C ARG A 34 29.33 -19.59 6.56
N LEU A 35 30.48 -18.92 6.65
CA LEU A 35 30.61 -17.65 7.39
C LEU A 35 29.78 -16.54 6.71
N LEU A 36 29.85 -16.45 5.38
CA LEU A 36 29.08 -15.48 4.60
C LEU A 36 27.56 -15.74 4.68
N ASP A 37 27.13 -17.00 4.65
CA ASP A 37 25.71 -17.36 4.81
C ASP A 37 25.19 -16.98 6.21
N ARG A 38 26.02 -17.17 7.26
CA ARG A 38 25.69 -16.69 8.62
C ARG A 38 25.62 -15.17 8.69
N ALA A 39 26.59 -14.47 8.07
CA ALA A 39 26.59 -13.01 8.02
C ALA A 39 25.34 -12.47 7.27
N LEU A 40 24.93 -13.12 6.18
CA LEU A 40 23.70 -12.79 5.46
C LEU A 40 22.46 -13.00 6.35
N LEU A 41 22.35 -14.12 7.04
CA LEU A 41 21.26 -14.38 7.97
C LEU A 41 21.22 -13.33 9.09
N LEU A 42 22.37 -13.03 9.70
CA LEU A 42 22.47 -12.02 10.75
C LEU A 42 22.06 -10.63 10.25
N SER A 43 22.45 -10.26 9.02
CA SER A 43 22.06 -8.97 8.42
C SER A 43 20.54 -8.90 8.15
N LEU A 44 19.90 -10.01 7.79
CA LEU A 44 18.44 -10.07 7.64
C LEU A 44 17.72 -9.98 8.99
N VAL A 45 18.22 -10.67 10.01
CA VAL A 45 17.67 -10.55 11.39
C VAL A 45 17.85 -9.12 11.89
N ALA A 46 19.03 -8.53 11.70
CA ALA A 46 19.27 -7.13 12.06
C ALA A 46 18.32 -6.18 11.32
N SER A 47 18.04 -6.42 10.03
CA SER A 47 17.06 -5.63 9.27
C SER A 47 15.65 -5.72 9.88
N ALA A 48 15.22 -6.91 10.25
CA ALA A 48 13.92 -7.09 10.91
C ALA A 48 13.86 -6.38 12.26
N VAL A 49 14.92 -6.48 13.07
CA VAL A 49 15.01 -5.80 14.38
C VAL A 49 15.01 -4.28 14.21
N VAL A 50 15.80 -3.75 13.27
CA VAL A 50 15.85 -2.31 12.97
C VAL A 50 14.48 -1.81 12.51
N PHE A 51 13.80 -2.54 11.63
CA PHE A 51 12.46 -2.16 11.16
C PHE A 51 11.45 -2.17 12.31
N CYS A 52 11.44 -3.20 13.15
CA CYS A 52 10.59 -3.23 14.35
C CYS A 52 10.93 -2.08 15.30
N GLY A 53 12.19 -1.75 15.46
CA GLY A 53 12.64 -0.59 16.25
C GLY A 53 12.12 0.74 15.71
N LEU A 54 12.16 0.94 14.37
CA LEU A 54 11.58 2.13 13.74
C LEU A 54 10.07 2.21 13.95
N VAL A 55 9.35 1.10 13.78
CA VAL A 55 7.91 1.05 14.07
C VAL A 55 7.65 1.36 15.54
N ALA A 56 8.44 0.81 16.47
CA ALA A 56 8.32 1.12 17.89
C ALA A 56 8.59 2.62 18.19
N LEU A 57 9.52 3.26 17.49
CA LEU A 57 9.77 4.70 17.61
C LEU A 57 8.59 5.53 17.11
N PHE A 58 7.97 5.16 15.99
CA PHE A 58 6.79 5.89 15.47
C PHE A 58 5.58 5.83 16.42
N PHE A 59 5.40 4.72 17.13
CA PHE A 59 4.20 4.48 17.95
C PHE A 59 4.44 4.48 19.46
N GLY A 60 5.70 4.54 19.90
CA GLY A 60 6.06 4.49 21.32
C GLY A 60 6.01 5.84 22.03
N GLY A 61 5.87 6.95 21.30
CA GLY A 61 5.79 8.28 21.84
C GLY A 61 4.40 8.66 22.41
N ALA A 62 4.34 9.81 23.07
CA ALA A 62 3.09 10.40 23.54
C ALA A 62 2.23 10.96 22.40
N VAL A 63 2.85 11.22 21.26
CA VAL A 63 2.21 11.78 20.06
C VAL A 63 2.56 10.93 18.84
N LEU A 64 1.70 10.98 17.84
CA LEU A 64 1.80 10.29 16.56
C LEU A 64 1.83 11.30 15.42
N GLY A 65 2.06 10.83 14.19
CA GLY A 65 1.99 11.67 13.01
C GLY A 65 0.60 12.29 12.80
N ASP A 66 0.57 13.37 12.03
CA ASP A 66 -0.58 14.25 11.79
C ASP A 66 -1.83 13.49 11.32
N ASP A 67 -1.72 12.70 10.27
CA ASP A 67 -2.87 12.00 9.67
C ASP A 67 -3.48 10.91 10.58
N TYR A 68 -2.83 10.55 11.69
CA TYR A 68 -3.48 9.72 12.72
C TYR A 68 -4.65 10.42 13.38
N GLU A 69 -4.74 11.76 13.32
CA GLU A 69 -5.92 12.53 13.70
C GLU A 69 -7.17 12.14 12.91
N TYR A 70 -7.00 11.69 11.66
CA TYR A 70 -8.08 11.20 10.81
C TYR A 70 -8.37 9.71 11.05
N PHE A 71 -7.34 8.87 11.02
CA PHE A 71 -7.53 7.42 10.96
C PHE A 71 -7.81 6.76 12.33
N LEU A 72 -7.26 7.27 13.43
CA LEU A 72 -7.56 6.70 14.76
C LEU A 72 -9.02 6.93 15.17
N PRO A 73 -9.58 8.14 15.03
CA PRO A 73 -11.02 8.35 15.20
C PRO A 73 -11.89 7.48 14.29
N LEU A 74 -11.50 7.25 13.03
CA LEU A 74 -12.24 6.36 12.14
C LEU A 74 -12.27 4.91 12.65
N LEU A 75 -11.17 4.39 13.18
CA LEU A 75 -11.12 3.06 13.79
C LEU A 75 -12.05 2.97 15.00
N LEU A 76 -12.07 4.01 15.85
CA LEU A 76 -12.95 4.06 17.02
C LEU A 76 -14.43 4.17 16.61
N ALA A 77 -14.76 5.03 15.63
CA ALA A 77 -16.12 5.15 15.11
C ALA A 77 -16.62 3.82 14.53
N GLY A 78 -15.75 3.11 13.80
CA GLY A 78 -16.03 1.76 13.31
C GLY A 78 -16.27 0.75 14.44
N LYS A 79 -15.49 0.81 15.52
CA LYS A 79 -15.69 -0.01 16.72
C LYS A 79 -17.02 0.28 17.40
N TYR A 80 -17.40 1.56 17.52
CA TYR A 80 -18.69 2.00 18.05
C TYR A 80 -19.85 1.46 17.20
N PHE A 81 -19.73 1.57 15.87
CA PHE A 81 -20.74 1.04 14.97
C PHE A 81 -20.94 -0.48 15.15
N VAL A 82 -19.85 -1.26 15.22
CA VAL A 82 -19.92 -2.72 15.39
C VAL A 82 -20.52 -3.09 16.75
N ALA A 83 -20.20 -2.37 17.81
CA ALA A 83 -20.79 -2.59 19.14
C ALA A 83 -22.31 -2.46 19.14
N GLN A 84 -22.88 -1.54 18.33
CA GLN A 84 -24.33 -1.31 18.26
C GLN A 84 -25.06 -2.20 17.23
N ASN A 85 -24.39 -2.56 16.12
CA ASN A 85 -25.10 -3.15 14.96
C ASN A 85 -24.55 -4.54 14.58
N GLY A 86 -23.48 -5.00 15.22
CA GLY A 86 -22.81 -6.25 14.87
C GLY A 86 -21.94 -6.17 13.60
N LEU A 87 -21.20 -7.25 13.34
CA LEU A 87 -20.20 -7.33 12.27
C LEU A 87 -20.79 -7.42 10.85
N LEU A 88 -21.99 -7.96 10.73
CA LEU A 88 -22.62 -8.23 9.42
C LEU A 88 -23.36 -7.04 8.84
N THR A 89 -23.50 -5.99 9.62
CA THR A 89 -24.18 -4.76 9.19
C THR A 89 -23.22 -3.84 8.46
N ALA A 90 -23.61 -3.32 7.29
CA ALA A 90 -22.78 -2.39 6.55
C ALA A 90 -22.77 -0.99 7.19
N PRO A 91 -21.61 -0.40 7.52
CA PRO A 91 -21.48 0.91 8.15
C PRO A 91 -21.63 2.02 7.12
N ARG A 92 -22.84 2.28 6.66
CA ARG A 92 -23.07 3.27 5.60
C ARG A 92 -22.78 4.68 6.06
N PHE A 93 -23.10 5.01 7.32
CA PHE A 93 -23.05 6.35 7.88
C PHE A 93 -22.48 6.36 9.29
N THR A 94 -21.97 7.53 9.72
CA THR A 94 -21.46 7.75 11.08
C THR A 94 -21.88 9.14 11.59
N PRO A 95 -22.32 9.26 12.84
CA PRO A 95 -22.61 10.55 13.47
C PRO A 95 -21.35 11.24 14.02
N ALA A 96 -20.21 10.55 14.08
CA ALA A 96 -18.99 11.01 14.76
C ALA A 96 -18.44 12.31 14.22
N PHE A 97 -18.52 12.54 12.90
CA PHE A 97 -17.79 13.60 12.22
C PHE A 97 -18.71 14.55 11.49
N CYS A 98 -18.39 15.85 11.47
CA CYS A 98 -19.04 16.91 10.70
C CYS A 98 -20.58 16.94 10.85
N GLY A 99 -21.11 16.55 12.02
CA GLY A 99 -22.56 16.44 12.25
C GLY A 99 -23.22 15.23 11.58
N GLY A 100 -22.47 14.34 10.97
CA GLY A 100 -22.93 13.14 10.27
C GLY A 100 -22.39 13.04 8.85
N LEU A 101 -21.73 11.93 8.55
CA LEU A 101 -21.09 11.69 7.25
C LEU A 101 -21.39 10.29 6.69
N PRO A 102 -21.31 10.12 5.34
CA PRO A 102 -21.15 8.81 4.73
C PRO A 102 -19.86 8.14 5.18
N LEU A 103 -19.90 6.89 5.62
CA LEU A 103 -18.71 6.13 6.02
C LEU A 103 -18.29 5.14 4.92
N LEU A 104 -19.19 4.27 4.47
CA LEU A 104 -18.84 3.27 3.44
C LEU A 104 -18.53 3.90 2.09
N ALA A 105 -19.28 4.93 1.69
CA ALA A 105 -19.09 5.65 0.43
C ALA A 105 -17.84 6.53 0.41
N ASN A 106 -17.23 6.81 1.57
CA ASN A 106 -15.95 7.50 1.61
C ASN A 106 -14.86 6.59 1.00
N PRO A 107 -14.19 6.99 -0.09
CA PRO A 107 -13.14 6.19 -0.71
C PRO A 107 -11.99 5.88 0.25
N GLN A 108 -11.71 6.73 1.24
CA GLN A 108 -10.66 6.54 2.26
C GLN A 108 -11.14 5.75 3.49
N SER A 109 -12.41 5.34 3.55
CA SER A 109 -12.91 4.50 4.65
C SER A 109 -12.13 3.19 4.75
N ILE A 110 -11.70 2.87 5.97
CA ILE A 110 -10.89 1.68 6.31
C ILE A 110 -11.69 0.60 7.04
N PHE A 111 -13.01 0.70 7.09
CA PHE A 111 -13.84 -0.18 7.93
C PHE A 111 -13.65 -1.67 7.61
N TYR A 112 -13.57 -2.05 6.33
CA TYR A 112 -13.30 -3.43 5.94
C TYR A 112 -11.80 -3.67 5.68
N SER A 113 -10.96 -3.30 6.64
CA SER A 113 -9.51 -3.48 6.58
C SER A 113 -8.97 -4.22 7.80
N LEU A 114 -7.76 -4.77 7.70
CA LEU A 114 -7.15 -5.47 8.83
C LEU A 114 -7.01 -4.60 10.08
N PRO A 115 -6.57 -3.32 10.00
CA PRO A 115 -6.49 -2.47 11.20
C PRO A 115 -7.85 -2.30 11.88
N GLN A 116 -8.96 -2.18 11.15
CA GLN A 116 -10.29 -2.11 11.75
C GLN A 116 -10.68 -3.42 12.43
N VAL A 117 -10.46 -4.57 11.78
CA VAL A 117 -10.76 -5.88 12.38
C VAL A 117 -9.96 -6.09 13.66
N LEU A 118 -8.68 -5.76 13.65
CA LEU A 118 -7.83 -5.84 14.84
C LEU A 118 -8.25 -4.84 15.91
N ALA A 119 -8.69 -3.63 15.56
CA ALA A 119 -9.17 -2.63 16.51
C ALA A 119 -10.44 -3.05 17.25
N LEU A 120 -11.19 -4.04 16.76
CA LEU A 120 -12.32 -4.61 17.51
C LEU A 120 -11.88 -5.28 18.82
N VAL A 121 -10.70 -5.88 18.83
CA VAL A 121 -10.16 -6.63 19.97
C VAL A 121 -8.94 -5.98 20.63
N LEU A 122 -8.10 -5.30 19.85
CA LEU A 122 -6.91 -4.59 20.32
C LEU A 122 -7.19 -3.11 20.60
N ASP A 123 -6.22 -2.44 21.21
CA ASP A 123 -6.13 -0.99 21.19
C ASP A 123 -5.93 -0.50 19.73
N PRO A 124 -6.56 0.61 19.30
CA PRO A 124 -6.44 1.09 17.92
C PRO A 124 -5.00 1.36 17.47
N VAL A 125 -4.14 1.90 18.34
CA VAL A 125 -2.72 2.12 18.01
C VAL A 125 -2.02 0.77 17.83
N MET A 126 -2.26 -0.19 18.72
CA MET A 126 -1.69 -1.53 18.60
C MET A 126 -2.18 -2.26 17.33
N SER A 127 -3.43 -2.05 16.94
CA SER A 127 -3.97 -2.60 15.68
C SER A 127 -3.20 -2.08 14.46
N ILE A 128 -2.80 -0.80 14.47
CA ILE A 128 -1.98 -0.19 13.42
C ILE A 128 -0.57 -0.78 13.43
N VAL A 129 0.06 -0.91 14.60
CA VAL A 129 1.40 -1.51 14.74
C VAL A 129 1.42 -2.92 14.16
N VAL A 130 0.49 -3.78 14.58
CA VAL A 130 0.39 -5.17 14.09
C VAL A 130 0.15 -5.21 12.58
N THR A 131 -0.75 -4.36 12.06
CA THR A 131 -1.01 -4.26 10.61
C THR A 131 0.25 -3.85 9.85
N THR A 132 0.94 -2.82 10.34
CA THR A 132 2.18 -2.31 9.72
C THR A 132 3.24 -3.40 9.64
N LEU A 133 3.51 -4.10 10.74
CA LEU A 133 4.49 -5.18 10.78
C LEU A 133 4.07 -6.35 9.86
N ALA A 134 2.80 -6.75 9.90
CA ALA A 134 2.29 -7.85 9.08
C ALA A 134 2.41 -7.57 7.58
N PHE A 135 1.96 -6.39 7.12
CA PHE A 135 2.00 -6.06 5.70
C PHE A 135 3.40 -5.74 5.19
N SER A 136 4.25 -5.10 6.00
CA SER A 136 5.65 -4.87 5.65
C SER A 136 6.43 -6.18 5.55
N GLY A 137 6.23 -7.10 6.51
CA GLY A 137 6.82 -8.43 6.49
C GLY A 137 6.33 -9.28 5.31
N LEU A 138 5.02 -9.23 5.01
CA LEU A 138 4.44 -9.89 3.83
C LEU A 138 5.05 -9.33 2.54
N GLY A 139 5.19 -8.01 2.43
CA GLY A 139 5.78 -7.36 1.26
C GLY A 139 7.24 -7.73 1.05
N ALA A 140 8.05 -7.73 2.11
CA ALA A 140 9.44 -8.17 2.05
C ALA A 140 9.56 -9.66 1.66
N GLY A 141 8.76 -10.54 2.28
CA GLY A 141 8.71 -11.96 1.97
C GLY A 141 8.24 -12.23 0.53
N ALA A 142 7.23 -11.51 0.06
CA ALA A 142 6.73 -11.60 -1.31
C ALA A 142 7.75 -11.08 -2.33
N THR A 143 8.49 -10.00 -2.00
CA THR A 143 9.61 -9.50 -2.83
C THR A 143 10.70 -10.57 -2.94
N TYR A 144 11.11 -11.17 -1.83
CA TYR A 144 12.06 -12.27 -1.84
C TYR A 144 11.57 -13.44 -2.71
N ALA A 145 10.31 -13.86 -2.56
CA ALA A 145 9.72 -14.94 -3.34
C ALA A 145 9.62 -14.60 -4.84
N LEU A 146 9.25 -13.36 -5.18
CA LEU A 146 9.22 -12.84 -6.54
C LEU A 146 10.59 -12.96 -7.20
N MET A 147 11.63 -12.47 -6.54
CA MET A 147 13.00 -12.51 -7.03
C MET A 147 13.52 -13.94 -7.17
N ARG A 148 13.30 -14.79 -6.16
CA ARG A 148 13.75 -16.19 -6.18
C ARG A 148 13.04 -17.05 -7.19
N ARG A 149 11.71 -16.95 -7.31
CA ARG A 149 10.89 -17.91 -8.07
C ARG A 149 10.48 -17.42 -9.46
N ARG A 150 10.40 -16.09 -9.67
CA ARG A 150 10.03 -15.52 -10.98
C ARG A 150 11.24 -15.04 -11.76
N PHE A 151 12.12 -14.31 -11.10
CA PHE A 151 13.36 -13.83 -11.70
C PHE A 151 14.53 -14.83 -11.54
N VAL A 152 14.39 -15.85 -10.70
CA VAL A 152 15.39 -16.93 -10.47
C VAL A 152 16.78 -16.38 -10.14
N VAL A 153 16.82 -15.31 -9.34
CA VAL A 153 18.08 -14.74 -8.83
C VAL A 153 18.57 -15.52 -7.62
N SER A 154 19.84 -15.34 -7.23
CA SER A 154 20.43 -15.97 -6.05
C SER A 154 19.76 -15.54 -4.74
N VAL A 155 19.98 -16.30 -3.67
CA VAL A 155 19.53 -15.97 -2.31
C VAL A 155 20.01 -14.57 -1.87
N PRO A 156 21.31 -14.22 -2.00
CA PRO A 156 21.78 -12.90 -1.60
C PRO A 156 21.11 -11.76 -2.37
N ALA A 157 20.92 -11.89 -3.68
CA ALA A 157 20.28 -10.87 -4.50
C ALA A 157 18.79 -10.68 -4.13
N ALA A 158 18.07 -11.78 -3.88
CA ALA A 158 16.69 -11.72 -3.42
C ALA A 158 16.58 -11.08 -2.02
N ALA A 159 17.53 -11.35 -1.13
CA ALA A 159 17.60 -10.76 0.20
C ALA A 159 17.79 -9.24 0.13
N VAL A 160 18.71 -8.74 -0.70
CA VAL A 160 18.90 -7.29 -0.93
C VAL A 160 17.60 -6.66 -1.44
N SER A 161 16.94 -7.26 -2.43
CA SER A 161 15.66 -6.75 -2.95
C SER A 161 14.58 -6.67 -1.85
N ALA A 162 14.48 -7.69 -1.01
CA ALA A 162 13.51 -7.71 0.10
C ALA A 162 13.77 -6.59 1.12
N VAL A 163 15.04 -6.34 1.45
CA VAL A 163 15.44 -5.27 2.39
C VAL A 163 15.24 -3.89 1.76
N LEU A 164 15.59 -3.70 0.49
CA LEU A 164 15.30 -2.45 -0.24
C LEU A 164 13.80 -2.14 -0.25
N PHE A 165 12.94 -3.16 -0.45
CA PHE A 165 11.49 -2.98 -0.35
C PHE A 165 11.06 -2.60 1.07
N LEU A 166 11.62 -3.22 2.09
CA LEU A 166 11.25 -2.99 3.49
C LEU A 166 11.59 -1.55 3.95
N PHE A 167 12.73 -1.04 3.53
CA PHE A 167 13.26 0.25 3.97
C PHE A 167 13.05 1.40 2.98
N ASN A 168 12.13 1.26 2.00
CA ASN A 168 11.86 2.35 1.08
C ASN A 168 11.16 3.54 1.78
N GLY A 169 11.52 4.75 1.37
CA GLY A 169 11.00 5.99 1.95
C GLY A 169 9.49 6.15 1.79
N PHE A 170 8.91 5.65 0.70
CA PHE A 170 7.47 5.74 0.47
C PHE A 170 6.66 5.01 1.57
N LEU A 171 7.11 3.83 1.98
CA LEU A 171 6.47 3.07 3.06
C LEU A 171 6.72 3.74 4.42
N LEU A 172 7.99 4.05 4.73
CA LEU A 172 8.37 4.57 6.04
C LEU A 172 7.78 5.94 6.34
N ASN A 173 7.82 6.88 5.37
CA ASN A 173 7.23 8.21 5.57
C ASN A 173 5.71 8.14 5.70
N ARG A 174 5.04 7.21 4.98
CA ARG A 174 3.59 7.02 5.11
C ARG A 174 3.19 6.44 6.46
N ILE A 175 3.99 5.54 7.02
CA ILE A 175 3.79 5.04 8.38
C ILE A 175 4.00 6.19 9.39
N GLY A 176 5.08 6.96 9.23
CA GLY A 176 5.42 8.05 10.16
C GLY A 176 4.35 9.13 10.24
N ILE A 177 3.84 9.61 9.09
CA ILE A 177 2.81 10.67 9.04
C ILE A 177 1.41 10.17 9.43
N GLY A 178 1.12 8.88 9.27
CA GLY A 178 -0.18 8.33 9.62
C GLY A 178 -1.07 7.93 8.46
N HIS A 179 -0.57 7.85 7.22
CA HIS A 179 -1.33 7.38 6.07
C HIS A 179 -1.67 5.89 6.17
N LEU A 180 -2.55 5.53 7.10
CA LEU A 180 -2.88 4.15 7.44
C LEU A 180 -3.32 3.32 6.23
N THR A 181 -4.02 3.89 5.27
CA THR A 181 -4.47 3.19 4.06
C THR A 181 -3.32 2.64 3.21
N TYR A 182 -2.10 3.19 3.36
CA TYR A 182 -0.93 2.77 2.61
C TYR A 182 -0.28 1.46 3.09
N HIS A 183 -0.78 0.85 4.18
CA HIS A 183 -0.34 -0.51 4.56
C HIS A 183 -0.49 -1.51 3.40
N VAL A 184 -1.45 -1.29 2.50
CA VAL A 184 -1.69 -2.12 1.31
C VAL A 184 -0.49 -2.18 0.34
N VAL A 185 0.48 -1.26 0.45
CA VAL A 185 1.73 -1.31 -0.33
C VAL A 185 2.45 -2.65 -0.14
N GLY A 186 2.34 -3.24 1.05
CA GLY A 186 2.88 -4.57 1.34
C GLY A 186 2.28 -5.71 0.49
N LEU A 187 1.10 -5.52 -0.10
CA LEU A 187 0.46 -6.49 -1.00
C LEU A 187 1.01 -6.41 -2.43
N PHE A 188 1.66 -5.33 -2.81
CA PHE A 188 2.06 -5.11 -4.18
C PHE A 188 3.10 -6.13 -4.70
N PRO A 189 4.17 -6.49 -3.96
CA PRO A 189 5.06 -7.57 -4.39
C PRO A 189 4.36 -8.92 -4.52
N LEU A 190 3.37 -9.20 -3.66
CA LEU A 190 2.56 -10.42 -3.75
C LEU A 190 1.70 -10.42 -5.03
N LEU A 191 1.10 -9.28 -5.37
CA LEU A 191 0.37 -9.10 -6.63
C LEU A 191 1.28 -9.44 -7.84
N CYS A 192 2.47 -8.86 -7.91
CA CYS A 192 3.45 -9.14 -8.96
C CYS A 192 3.86 -10.62 -8.98
N PHE A 193 4.10 -11.21 -7.80
CA PHE A 193 4.47 -12.62 -7.68
C PHE A 193 3.40 -13.55 -8.23
N VAL A 194 2.12 -13.27 -7.98
CA VAL A 194 1.00 -14.09 -8.44
C VAL A 194 0.77 -13.88 -9.94
N LEU A 195 0.77 -12.64 -10.43
CA LEU A 195 0.58 -12.32 -11.84
C LEU A 195 1.68 -12.91 -12.74
N LEU A 196 2.92 -13.00 -12.25
CA LEU A 196 4.05 -13.59 -12.94
C LEU A 196 4.17 -15.11 -12.73
N ARG A 197 3.10 -15.78 -12.34
CA ARG A 197 3.09 -17.25 -12.24
C ARG A 197 3.09 -17.86 -13.64
N PRO A 198 4.08 -18.69 -13.99
CA PRO A 198 4.06 -19.42 -15.24
C PRO A 198 2.93 -20.46 -15.24
N PRO A 199 2.32 -20.74 -16.39
CA PRO A 199 1.32 -21.81 -16.53
C PRO A 199 1.94 -23.16 -16.19
N THR A 200 1.13 -24.05 -15.61
CA THR A 200 1.56 -25.40 -15.25
C THR A 200 1.32 -26.33 -16.45
N ALA A 201 2.35 -27.03 -16.88
CA ALA A 201 2.20 -28.02 -17.93
C ALA A 201 1.12 -29.05 -17.56
N ASN A 202 0.32 -29.47 -18.56
CA ASN A 202 -0.72 -30.49 -18.43
C ASN A 202 -1.94 -30.13 -17.54
N ARG A 203 -2.14 -28.87 -17.18
CA ARG A 203 -3.39 -28.40 -16.57
C ARG A 203 -4.28 -27.69 -17.59
N SER A 204 -5.60 -27.81 -17.42
CA SER A 204 -6.50 -26.94 -18.17
C SER A 204 -6.26 -25.48 -17.77
N LEU A 205 -6.35 -24.57 -18.74
CA LEU A 205 -6.15 -23.13 -18.51
C LEU A 205 -6.99 -22.62 -17.34
N LEU A 206 -8.27 -23.03 -17.26
CA LEU A 206 -9.18 -22.64 -16.18
C LEU A 206 -8.67 -23.01 -14.79
N LEU A 207 -8.18 -24.23 -14.60
CA LEU A 207 -7.65 -24.67 -13.30
C LEU A 207 -6.33 -24.01 -12.97
N ASP A 208 -5.57 -23.59 -13.97
CA ASP A 208 -4.28 -22.94 -13.76
C ASP A 208 -4.43 -21.46 -13.38
N ILE A 209 -5.41 -20.75 -13.96
CA ILE A 209 -5.64 -19.32 -13.69
C ILE A 209 -6.61 -19.05 -12.53
N ALA A 210 -7.45 -20.02 -12.11
CA ALA A 210 -8.45 -19.82 -11.06
C ALA A 210 -7.84 -19.32 -9.74
N SER A 211 -6.79 -19.99 -9.24
CA SER A 211 -6.11 -19.54 -8.01
C SER A 211 -5.46 -18.16 -8.14
N PRO A 212 -4.69 -17.85 -9.20
CA PRO A 212 -4.21 -16.50 -9.45
C PRO A 212 -5.32 -15.45 -9.51
N ILE A 213 -6.43 -15.71 -10.21
CA ILE A 213 -7.57 -14.80 -10.29
C ILE A 213 -8.13 -14.53 -8.90
N ALA A 214 -8.38 -15.57 -8.10
CA ALA A 214 -8.92 -15.41 -6.76
C ALA A 214 -8.02 -14.55 -5.87
N VAL A 215 -6.71 -14.82 -5.85
CA VAL A 215 -5.76 -14.08 -5.01
C VAL A 215 -5.62 -12.63 -5.48
N VAL A 216 -5.47 -12.39 -6.78
CA VAL A 216 -5.33 -11.05 -7.33
C VAL A 216 -6.63 -10.25 -7.13
N ALA A 217 -7.80 -10.85 -7.37
CA ALA A 217 -9.09 -10.19 -7.14
C ALA A 217 -9.30 -9.84 -5.65
N ALA A 218 -8.93 -10.74 -4.74
CA ALA A 218 -9.00 -10.48 -3.30
C ALA A 218 -8.06 -9.34 -2.88
N ILE A 219 -6.82 -9.28 -3.41
CA ILE A 219 -5.89 -8.19 -3.17
C ILE A 219 -6.46 -6.86 -3.67
N LEU A 220 -6.94 -6.80 -4.91
CA LEU A 220 -7.49 -5.58 -5.50
C LEU A 220 -8.76 -5.10 -4.76
N ALA A 221 -9.67 -6.02 -4.43
CA ALA A 221 -10.85 -5.72 -3.63
C ALA A 221 -10.48 -5.22 -2.23
N TYR A 222 -9.49 -5.86 -1.59
CA TYR A 222 -8.99 -5.40 -0.30
C TYR A 222 -8.42 -3.97 -0.37
N ILE A 223 -7.66 -3.62 -1.40
CA ILE A 223 -7.14 -2.25 -1.60
C ILE A 223 -8.30 -1.23 -1.67
N VAL A 224 -9.40 -1.57 -2.36
CA VAL A 224 -10.61 -0.72 -2.41
C VAL A 224 -11.22 -0.54 -1.01
N TYR A 225 -11.45 -1.65 -0.29
CA TYR A 225 -12.09 -1.60 1.02
C TYR A 225 -11.20 -1.06 2.14
N ALA A 226 -9.87 -1.17 1.99
CA ALA A 226 -8.89 -0.59 2.90
C ALA A 226 -8.62 0.90 2.67
N GLY A 227 -9.40 1.57 1.81
CA GLY A 227 -9.34 3.01 1.65
C GLY A 227 -8.22 3.53 0.74
N ALA A 228 -7.62 2.67 -0.11
CA ALA A 228 -6.53 3.04 -0.99
C ALA A 228 -6.81 2.83 -2.50
N PRO A 229 -8.03 3.11 -3.03
CA PRO A 229 -8.32 2.89 -4.45
C PRO A 229 -7.43 3.73 -5.39
N ASN A 230 -6.89 4.85 -4.91
CA ASN A 230 -5.96 5.71 -5.64
C ASN A 230 -4.62 5.02 -5.97
N LEU A 231 -4.25 3.94 -5.29
CA LEU A 231 -3.04 3.17 -5.58
C LEU A 231 -3.23 2.10 -6.67
N LEU A 232 -4.47 1.77 -7.04
CA LEU A 232 -4.74 0.71 -8.02
C LEU A 232 -4.08 0.98 -9.38
N VAL A 233 -4.18 2.20 -9.89
CA VAL A 233 -3.64 2.57 -11.20
C VAL A 233 -2.11 2.62 -11.19
N PRO A 234 -1.44 3.33 -10.27
CA PRO A 234 0.01 3.29 -10.14
C PRO A 234 0.56 1.86 -9.96
N PHE A 235 -0.08 1.03 -9.15
CA PHE A 235 0.32 -0.37 -8.97
C PHE A 235 0.13 -1.20 -10.24
N GLY A 236 -0.96 -0.96 -10.98
CA GLY A 236 -1.18 -1.58 -12.29
C GLY A 236 -0.04 -1.28 -13.27
N PHE A 237 0.34 -0.01 -13.42
CA PHE A 237 1.47 0.39 -14.27
C PHE A 237 2.79 -0.19 -13.78
N SER A 238 3.05 -0.16 -12.49
CA SER A 238 4.27 -0.76 -11.92
C SER A 238 4.32 -2.28 -12.15
N ALA A 239 3.19 -2.99 -12.04
CA ALA A 239 3.11 -4.42 -12.35
C ALA A 239 3.40 -4.71 -13.83
N VAL A 240 2.91 -3.84 -14.74
CA VAL A 240 3.24 -3.93 -16.18
C VAL A 240 4.73 -3.70 -16.41
N VAL A 241 5.36 -2.73 -15.73
CA VAL A 241 6.81 -2.51 -15.83
C VAL A 241 7.59 -3.75 -15.35
N VAL A 242 7.20 -4.33 -14.22
CA VAL A 242 7.84 -5.56 -13.69
C VAL A 242 7.65 -6.73 -14.67
N TRP A 243 6.46 -6.86 -15.28
CA TRP A 243 6.21 -7.85 -16.34
C TRP A 243 7.05 -7.58 -17.59
N LEU A 244 7.22 -6.33 -18.03
CA LEU A 244 8.08 -5.96 -19.16
C LEU A 244 9.54 -6.32 -18.89
N ILE A 245 10.07 -6.03 -17.69
CA ILE A 245 11.42 -6.44 -17.28
C ILE A 245 11.54 -7.97 -17.36
N HIS A 246 10.55 -8.70 -16.84
CA HIS A 246 10.54 -10.16 -16.91
C HIS A 246 10.52 -10.63 -18.37
N ALA A 247 9.66 -10.06 -19.22
CA ALA A 247 9.48 -10.45 -20.63
C ALA A 247 10.65 -10.03 -21.55
N LEU A 248 11.54 -9.13 -21.09
CA LEU A 248 12.80 -8.82 -21.76
C LEU A 248 13.89 -9.87 -21.46
N LEU A 249 13.85 -10.46 -20.28
CA LEU A 249 14.89 -11.40 -19.79
C LEU A 249 14.49 -12.87 -19.98
N ARG A 250 13.19 -13.15 -20.07
CA ARG A 250 12.60 -14.52 -20.08
C ARG A 250 11.42 -14.59 -21.04
N PRO A 251 10.97 -15.80 -21.40
CA PRO A 251 9.74 -15.96 -22.17
C PRO A 251 8.56 -15.23 -21.52
N PRO A 252 7.74 -14.50 -22.30
CA PRO A 252 6.62 -13.74 -21.77
C PRO A 252 5.55 -14.67 -21.18
N ILE A 253 5.02 -14.28 -20.01
CA ILE A 253 3.93 -14.98 -19.35
C ILE A 253 2.61 -14.41 -19.89
N HIS A 254 1.99 -15.12 -20.82
CA HIS A 254 0.74 -14.68 -21.48
C HIS A 254 -0.45 -14.66 -20.52
N THR A 255 -0.45 -15.54 -19.51
CA THR A 255 -1.49 -15.56 -18.47
C THR A 255 -1.53 -14.30 -17.61
N PHE A 256 -0.49 -13.46 -17.62
CA PHE A 256 -0.45 -12.17 -16.92
C PHE A 256 -1.68 -11.31 -17.24
N TRP A 257 -1.95 -11.09 -18.53
CA TRP A 257 -3.05 -10.23 -18.97
C TRP A 257 -4.42 -10.84 -18.69
N VAL A 258 -4.58 -12.13 -18.99
CA VAL A 258 -5.85 -12.84 -18.75
C VAL A 258 -6.18 -12.83 -17.25
N THR A 259 -5.21 -13.18 -16.42
CA THR A 259 -5.37 -13.19 -14.97
C THR A 259 -5.63 -11.78 -14.43
N GLY A 260 -4.87 -10.78 -14.89
CA GLY A 260 -5.01 -9.41 -14.43
C GLY A 260 -6.38 -8.80 -14.79
N LEU A 261 -6.83 -8.96 -16.04
CA LEU A 261 -8.12 -8.44 -16.49
C LEU A 261 -9.30 -9.16 -15.82
N ALA A 262 -9.27 -10.51 -15.76
CA ALA A 262 -10.32 -11.28 -15.10
C ALA A 262 -10.40 -10.95 -13.60
N ALA A 263 -9.26 -10.90 -12.91
CA ALA A 263 -9.21 -10.52 -11.51
C ALA A 263 -9.64 -9.08 -11.27
N GLY A 264 -9.30 -8.14 -12.17
CA GLY A 264 -9.75 -6.76 -12.13
C GLY A 264 -11.29 -6.65 -12.23
N ALA A 265 -11.90 -7.41 -13.16
CA ALA A 265 -13.35 -7.46 -13.30
C ALA A 265 -14.04 -8.03 -12.03
N VAL A 266 -13.50 -9.14 -11.48
CA VAL A 266 -14.02 -9.73 -10.24
C VAL A 266 -13.85 -8.78 -9.07
N ALA A 267 -12.72 -8.07 -8.97
CA ALA A 267 -12.47 -7.07 -7.92
C ALA A 267 -13.41 -5.87 -8.04
N ALA A 268 -13.70 -5.40 -9.25
CA ALA A 268 -14.66 -4.32 -9.50
C ALA A 268 -16.07 -4.74 -9.07
N LEU A 269 -16.50 -5.97 -9.39
CA LEU A 269 -17.75 -6.52 -8.88
C LEU A 269 -17.75 -6.57 -7.36
N THR A 270 -16.70 -7.17 -6.76
CA THR A 270 -16.59 -7.30 -5.30
C THR A 270 -16.58 -5.94 -4.60
N GLY A 271 -15.97 -4.92 -5.22
CA GLY A 271 -15.90 -3.56 -4.71
C GLY A 271 -17.15 -2.69 -4.98
N ALA A 272 -18.12 -3.17 -5.76
CA ALA A 272 -19.22 -2.34 -6.29
C ALA A 272 -20.03 -1.63 -5.19
N ALA A 273 -20.32 -2.30 -4.06
CA ALA A 273 -21.06 -1.74 -2.93
C ALA A 273 -20.38 -0.49 -2.33
N LYS A 274 -19.08 -0.33 -2.49
CA LYS A 274 -18.30 0.84 -2.07
C LYS A 274 -18.02 1.79 -3.22
N LEU A 275 -17.62 1.27 -4.39
CA LEU A 275 -17.19 2.08 -5.53
C LEU A 275 -18.31 2.93 -6.12
N LEU A 276 -19.52 2.37 -6.27
CA LEU A 276 -20.65 3.11 -6.84
C LEU A 276 -21.10 4.28 -5.96
N PRO A 277 -21.39 4.10 -4.66
CA PRO A 277 -21.73 5.26 -3.82
C PRO A 277 -20.56 6.23 -3.63
N ALA A 278 -19.30 5.76 -3.68
CA ALA A 278 -18.14 6.65 -3.68
C ALA A 278 -18.10 7.51 -4.95
N ALA A 279 -18.39 6.95 -6.12
CA ALA A 279 -18.47 7.71 -7.36
C ALA A 279 -19.60 8.75 -7.33
N VAL A 280 -20.77 8.42 -6.77
CA VAL A 280 -21.87 9.39 -6.58
C VAL A 280 -21.42 10.51 -5.64
N LEU A 281 -20.79 10.17 -4.50
CA LEU A 281 -20.31 11.15 -3.53
C LEU A 281 -19.25 12.08 -4.13
N LEU A 282 -18.28 11.55 -4.87
CA LEU A 282 -17.24 12.35 -5.54
C LEU A 282 -17.81 13.24 -6.65
N ARG A 283 -18.87 12.80 -7.34
CA ARG A 283 -19.55 13.61 -8.34
C ARG A 283 -20.32 14.78 -7.70
N GLU A 284 -20.95 14.54 -6.55
CA GLU A 284 -21.67 15.59 -5.80
C GLU A 284 -20.68 16.58 -5.15
N PHE A 285 -19.55 16.09 -4.67
CA PHE A 285 -18.50 16.88 -4.02
C PHE A 285 -17.16 16.79 -4.78
N PRO A 286 -17.07 17.36 -5.99
CA PRO A 286 -15.82 17.35 -6.74
C PRO A 286 -14.76 18.15 -5.99
N ARG A 287 -13.55 17.64 -5.95
CA ARG A 287 -12.41 18.42 -5.44
C ARG A 287 -12.16 19.62 -6.34
N THR A 288 -12.39 20.82 -5.84
CA THR A 288 -12.24 22.06 -6.59
C THR A 288 -10.80 22.59 -6.59
N GLY A 289 -9.99 22.22 -5.60
CA GLY A 289 -8.57 22.62 -5.52
C GLY A 289 -7.76 22.22 -6.75
N LEU A 290 -6.78 23.04 -7.10
CA LEU A 290 -5.87 22.77 -8.20
C LEU A 290 -5.00 21.54 -7.94
N ILE A 291 -4.59 20.85 -9.00
CA ILE A 291 -3.55 19.84 -8.93
C ILE A 291 -2.21 20.56 -8.73
N TYR A 292 -1.45 20.16 -7.69
CA TYR A 292 -0.10 20.68 -7.48
C TYR A 292 0.84 20.11 -8.54
N LEU A 293 1.33 20.97 -9.41
CA LEU A 293 2.36 20.65 -10.38
C LEU A 293 3.67 21.34 -9.99
N LEU A 294 4.76 20.67 -10.29
CA LEU A 294 6.09 21.24 -10.17
C LEU A 294 6.40 22.06 -11.43
N ASP A 295 6.87 23.27 -11.24
CA ASP A 295 7.10 24.25 -12.30
C ASP A 295 8.55 24.27 -12.83
N SER A 296 9.47 23.59 -12.13
CA SER A 296 10.88 23.60 -12.46
C SER A 296 11.44 22.21 -12.77
N PRO A 297 12.21 22.04 -13.85
CA PRO A 297 12.97 20.82 -14.13
C PRO A 297 13.93 20.43 -12.99
N LEU A 298 14.38 21.41 -12.18
CA LEU A 298 15.23 21.15 -11.03
C LEU A 298 14.52 20.28 -9.98
N TYR A 299 13.22 20.49 -9.78
CA TYR A 299 12.44 19.62 -8.88
C TYR A 299 12.33 18.18 -9.42
N ALA A 300 12.27 17.98 -10.74
CA ALA A 300 12.34 16.64 -11.32
C ALA A 300 13.67 15.96 -10.96
N ALA A 301 14.77 16.68 -11.15
CA ALA A 301 16.11 16.17 -10.81
C ALA A 301 16.20 15.84 -9.31
N HIS A 302 15.68 16.71 -8.43
CA HIS A 302 15.63 16.45 -6.99
C HIS A 302 14.81 15.20 -6.64
N LEU A 303 13.63 15.02 -7.26
CA LEU A 303 12.79 13.84 -7.02
C LEU A 303 13.49 12.55 -7.45
N PHE A 304 14.09 12.54 -8.65
CA PHE A 304 14.85 11.38 -9.12
C PHE A 304 16.10 11.12 -8.26
N ALA A 305 16.84 12.17 -7.90
CA ALA A 305 17.97 12.05 -6.97
C ALA A 305 17.51 11.52 -5.61
N GLY A 306 16.32 11.93 -5.14
CA GLY A 306 15.74 11.51 -3.87
C GLY A 306 15.49 10.01 -3.74
N PHE A 307 15.30 9.27 -4.86
CA PHE A 307 15.27 7.81 -4.81
C PHE A 307 16.56 7.21 -4.27
N PHE A 308 17.70 7.86 -4.52
CA PHE A 308 19.02 7.36 -4.17
C PHE A 308 19.67 8.12 -3.01
N PHE A 309 19.30 9.38 -2.84
CA PHE A 309 19.83 10.30 -1.84
C PHE A 309 18.70 10.94 -1.01
N PRO A 310 17.87 10.14 -0.28
CA PRO A 310 16.72 10.69 0.44
C PRO A 310 17.08 11.77 1.46
N TRP A 311 18.31 11.74 2.01
CA TRP A 311 18.78 12.78 2.94
C TRP A 311 19.00 14.16 2.30
N ALA A 312 19.08 14.23 0.97
CA ALA A 312 19.22 15.49 0.23
C ALA A 312 17.86 16.13 -0.10
N LEU A 313 16.74 15.43 0.16
CA LEU A 313 15.41 15.98 -0.06
C LEU A 313 15.07 17.03 1.00
N PRO A 314 14.41 18.14 0.60
CA PRO A 314 13.87 19.11 1.55
C PRO A 314 12.69 18.52 2.33
N ASP A 315 12.33 19.11 3.45
CA ASP A 315 11.18 18.69 4.25
C ASP A 315 9.85 19.03 3.57
N HIS A 316 9.83 20.09 2.76
CA HIS A 316 8.69 20.53 1.97
C HIS A 316 9.14 20.97 0.58
N ILE A 317 8.31 20.67 -0.42
CA ILE A 317 8.35 21.31 -1.73
C ILE A 317 7.05 22.08 -1.87
N TRP A 318 7.10 23.41 -1.78
CA TRP A 318 5.93 24.28 -1.67
C TRP A 318 5.13 23.93 -0.41
N LEU A 319 3.83 23.67 -0.57
CA LEU A 319 2.92 23.23 0.49
C LEU A 319 2.86 21.71 0.63
N VAL A 320 3.71 20.97 -0.09
CA VAL A 320 3.69 19.51 -0.12
C VAL A 320 4.75 18.96 0.84
N GLY A 321 4.31 18.25 1.85
CA GLY A 321 5.20 17.61 2.83
C GLY A 321 6.01 16.46 2.25
N ARG A 322 7.16 16.17 2.85
CA ARG A 322 8.13 15.17 2.40
C ARG A 322 7.53 13.79 2.17
N HIS A 323 6.55 13.39 2.96
CA HIS A 323 5.85 12.11 2.83
C HIS A 323 5.18 11.91 1.46
N GLU A 324 4.93 12.98 0.69
CA GLU A 324 4.32 12.90 -0.63
C GLU A 324 5.32 12.64 -1.77
N PHE A 325 6.60 12.93 -1.56
CA PHE A 325 7.62 12.86 -2.61
C PHE A 325 8.90 12.11 -2.22
N ASP A 326 9.02 11.61 -0.99
CA ASP A 326 10.15 10.75 -0.60
C ASP A 326 9.85 9.27 -0.92
N PHE A 327 10.54 8.75 -1.93
CA PHE A 327 10.48 7.36 -2.37
C PHE A 327 11.79 6.62 -2.09
N GLY A 328 12.67 7.18 -1.28
CA GLY A 328 14.06 6.77 -1.11
C GLY A 328 14.28 5.28 -0.96
N LEU A 329 15.14 4.73 -1.84
CA LEU A 329 15.68 3.36 -1.77
C LEU A 329 17.14 3.36 -1.29
N GLY A 330 17.74 4.57 -1.14
CA GLY A 330 19.14 4.74 -0.81
C GLY A 330 20.09 4.50 -1.99
N ILE A 331 21.38 4.64 -1.74
CA ILE A 331 22.43 4.66 -2.78
C ILE A 331 22.69 3.29 -3.43
N VAL A 332 22.32 2.19 -2.76
CA VAL A 332 22.63 0.81 -3.21
C VAL A 332 22.10 0.52 -4.62
N PRO A 333 20.81 0.77 -4.96
CA PRO A 333 20.33 0.53 -6.31
C PRO A 333 21.10 1.33 -7.36
N LEU A 334 21.44 2.60 -7.08
CA LEU A 334 22.18 3.45 -8.02
C LEU A 334 23.54 2.85 -8.34
N LEU A 335 24.33 2.47 -7.32
CA LEU A 335 25.65 1.91 -7.51
C LEU A 335 25.60 0.60 -8.29
N LEU A 336 24.66 -0.30 -7.96
CA LEU A 336 24.49 -1.57 -8.67
C LEU A 336 24.09 -1.36 -10.13
N LEU A 337 23.17 -0.44 -10.41
CA LEU A 337 22.68 -0.16 -11.77
C LEU A 337 23.75 0.53 -12.62
N LEU A 338 24.49 1.50 -12.07
CA LEU A 338 25.59 2.16 -12.79
C LEU A 338 26.73 1.17 -13.10
N ALA A 339 27.13 0.34 -12.14
CA ALA A 339 28.13 -0.69 -12.37
C ALA A 339 27.67 -1.72 -13.41
N ALA A 340 26.39 -2.16 -13.35
CA ALA A 340 25.85 -3.07 -14.34
C ALA A 340 25.78 -2.46 -15.73
N PHE A 341 25.42 -1.17 -15.85
CA PHE A 341 25.40 -0.43 -17.10
C PHE A 341 26.82 -0.28 -17.69
N SER A 342 27.81 0.09 -16.87
CA SER A 342 29.20 0.20 -17.30
C SER A 342 29.73 -1.12 -17.87
N ARG A 343 29.50 -2.22 -17.14
CA ARG A 343 29.88 -3.57 -17.61
C ARG A 343 29.14 -4.00 -18.89
N TYR A 344 27.86 -3.61 -19.03
CA TYR A 344 27.10 -3.90 -20.24
C TYR A 344 27.64 -3.17 -21.47
N ARG A 345 28.09 -1.92 -21.33
CA ARG A 345 28.67 -1.13 -22.43
C ARG A 345 29.97 -1.72 -22.98
N GLU A 346 30.71 -2.48 -22.19
CA GLU A 346 31.94 -3.14 -22.61
C GLU A 346 31.67 -4.39 -23.49
N GLN A 347 30.43 -4.85 -23.56
CA GLN A 347 30.05 -6.00 -24.41
C GLN A 347 29.87 -5.55 -25.86
N PRO A 348 30.31 -6.36 -26.84
CA PRO A 348 30.13 -6.04 -28.25
C PRO A 348 28.64 -5.85 -28.58
N ILE A 349 28.34 -4.77 -29.29
CA ILE A 349 26.98 -4.41 -29.70
C ILE A 349 26.39 -5.55 -30.55
N ARG A 350 25.35 -6.18 -30.03
CA ARG A 350 24.61 -7.18 -30.81
C ARG A 350 23.82 -6.49 -31.93
N PRO A 351 24.01 -6.85 -33.20
CA PRO A 351 23.28 -6.26 -34.29
C PRO A 351 21.81 -6.69 -34.21
N VAL A 352 20.92 -5.72 -34.40
CA VAL A 352 19.47 -5.88 -34.59
C VAL A 352 18.69 -6.40 -33.36
N VAL A 353 18.20 -5.44 -32.59
CA VAL A 353 17.14 -5.72 -31.60
C VAL A 353 15.85 -6.10 -32.33
N ALA A 354 15.30 -7.28 -32.03
CA ALA A 354 14.05 -7.77 -32.64
C ALA A 354 12.90 -6.75 -32.43
N PHE A 355 11.99 -6.65 -33.41
CA PHE A 355 10.87 -5.71 -33.37
C PHE A 355 10.06 -5.82 -32.05
N ALA A 356 9.74 -7.05 -31.62
CA ALA A 356 9.04 -7.29 -30.34
C ALA A 356 9.78 -6.71 -29.11
N THR A 357 11.11 -6.70 -29.11
CA THR A 357 11.91 -6.11 -28.04
C THR A 357 11.87 -4.59 -28.10
N ARG A 358 11.86 -3.98 -29.30
CA ARG A 358 11.69 -2.53 -29.47
C ARG A 358 10.34 -2.06 -28.95
N VAL A 359 9.27 -2.80 -29.22
CA VAL A 359 7.92 -2.52 -28.71
C VAL A 359 7.90 -2.54 -27.17
N LYS A 360 8.51 -3.57 -26.55
CA LYS A 360 8.62 -3.66 -25.08
C LYS A 360 9.40 -2.49 -24.49
N LEU A 361 10.52 -2.11 -25.11
CA LEU A 361 11.33 -0.97 -24.66
C LEU A 361 10.58 0.36 -24.82
N ALA A 362 9.84 0.54 -25.91
CA ALA A 362 9.00 1.73 -26.11
C ALA A 362 7.88 1.81 -25.08
N ALA A 363 7.18 0.68 -24.79
CA ALA A 363 6.17 0.63 -23.75
C ALA A 363 6.75 0.92 -22.36
N LEU A 364 7.94 0.37 -22.05
CA LEU A 364 8.66 0.65 -20.82
C LEU A 364 9.00 2.15 -20.70
N ALA A 365 9.56 2.75 -21.75
CA ALA A 365 9.90 4.17 -21.78
C ALA A 365 8.66 5.06 -21.59
N LEU A 366 7.53 4.72 -22.25
CA LEU A 366 6.27 5.45 -22.12
C LEU A 366 5.75 5.43 -20.68
N ILE A 367 5.74 4.27 -20.01
CA ILE A 367 5.27 4.15 -18.63
C ILE A 367 6.24 4.85 -17.65
N ILE A 368 7.54 4.78 -17.91
CA ILE A 368 8.54 5.51 -17.12
C ILE A 368 8.38 7.04 -17.29
N ALA A 369 7.99 7.52 -18.46
CA ALA A 369 7.75 8.94 -18.68
C ALA A 369 6.44 9.47 -18.03
N LEU A 370 5.51 8.58 -17.66
CA LEU A 370 4.18 8.97 -17.19
C LEU A 370 4.20 9.77 -15.86
N PRO A 371 4.88 9.35 -14.77
CA PRO A 371 4.91 10.13 -13.53
C PRO A 371 5.46 11.56 -13.70
N PRO A 372 6.60 11.80 -14.37
CA PRO A 372 7.03 13.17 -14.68
C PRO A 372 6.01 13.93 -15.52
N ALA A 373 5.46 13.31 -16.57
CA ALA A 373 4.48 13.95 -17.44
C ALA A 373 3.23 14.41 -16.68
N LEU A 374 2.80 13.67 -15.67
CA LEU A 374 1.65 14.04 -14.83
C LEU A 374 2.00 15.05 -13.72
N SER A 375 3.27 15.23 -13.39
CA SER A 375 3.70 16.00 -12.22
C SER A 375 4.32 17.36 -12.55
N PHE A 376 4.67 17.60 -13.82
CA PHE A 376 5.33 18.83 -14.27
C PHE A 376 4.54 19.54 -15.36
N GLY A 377 4.38 20.85 -15.22
CA GLY A 377 3.75 21.68 -16.25
C GLY A 377 3.25 23.01 -15.72
N PRO A 378 2.82 23.87 -16.65
CA PRO A 378 2.26 25.20 -16.31
C PRO A 378 0.85 25.06 -15.69
N PRO A 379 0.31 26.13 -15.06
CA PRO A 379 -1.04 26.11 -14.48
C PRO A 379 -2.16 25.73 -15.45
N SER A 380 -2.03 26.06 -16.75
CA SER A 380 -2.99 25.64 -17.78
C SER A 380 -3.04 24.12 -17.96
N TYR A 381 -1.90 23.46 -17.79
CA TYR A 381 -1.82 22.00 -17.83
C TYR A 381 -2.47 21.38 -16.58
N ALA A 382 -2.33 22.00 -15.41
CA ALA A 382 -3.04 21.58 -14.19
C ALA A 382 -4.57 21.60 -14.41
N ALA A 383 -5.09 22.65 -15.05
CA ALA A 383 -6.51 22.74 -15.40
C ALA A 383 -6.95 21.63 -16.37
N PHE A 384 -6.13 21.31 -17.36
CA PHE A 384 -6.38 20.16 -18.25
C PHE A 384 -6.41 18.83 -17.48
N LEU A 385 -5.40 18.55 -16.65
CA LEU A 385 -5.36 17.33 -15.85
C LEU A 385 -6.57 17.25 -14.90
N LYS A 386 -7.02 18.40 -14.38
CA LYS A 386 -8.20 18.50 -13.51
C LYS A 386 -9.48 18.06 -14.23
N SER A 387 -9.57 18.22 -15.54
CA SER A 387 -10.73 17.80 -16.33
C SER A 387 -10.76 16.30 -16.64
N LEU A 388 -9.66 15.58 -16.39
CA LEU A 388 -9.57 14.16 -16.69
C LEU A 388 -10.21 13.32 -15.56
N PRO A 389 -11.06 12.33 -15.89
CA PRO A 389 -11.62 11.40 -14.91
C PRO A 389 -10.50 10.70 -14.11
N TYR A 390 -10.73 10.43 -12.84
CA TYR A 390 -9.79 9.81 -11.91
C TYR A 390 -8.55 10.68 -11.58
N ILE A 391 -7.91 11.31 -12.58
CA ILE A 391 -6.76 12.21 -12.36
C ILE A 391 -7.22 13.48 -11.65
N GLY A 392 -8.34 14.05 -12.08
CA GLY A 392 -8.91 15.27 -11.52
C GLY A 392 -9.28 15.19 -10.03
N ASP A 393 -9.55 14.00 -9.53
CA ASP A 393 -9.85 13.79 -8.11
C ASP A 393 -8.61 13.75 -7.21
N ASN A 394 -7.40 13.72 -7.80
CA ASN A 394 -6.15 13.74 -7.07
C ASN A 394 -5.64 15.18 -6.93
N ALA A 395 -5.24 15.57 -5.72
CA ALA A 395 -4.57 16.86 -5.49
C ALA A 395 -3.06 16.77 -5.79
N ILE A 396 -2.45 15.60 -5.55
CA ILE A 396 -1.00 15.38 -5.60
C ILE A 396 -0.70 14.17 -6.48
N LEU A 397 -0.22 14.44 -7.69
CA LEU A 397 0.15 13.40 -8.67
C LEU A 397 1.57 12.87 -8.46
N LEU A 398 2.37 13.49 -7.57
CA LEU A 398 3.71 12.97 -7.22
C LEU A 398 3.67 11.52 -6.71
N ARG A 399 2.56 11.09 -6.13
CA ARG A 399 2.35 9.69 -5.70
C ARG A 399 2.55 8.67 -6.83
N TRP A 400 2.41 9.09 -8.08
CA TRP A 400 2.62 8.23 -9.26
C TRP A 400 4.09 7.82 -9.44
N PHE A 401 5.05 8.52 -8.82
CA PHE A 401 6.44 8.07 -8.76
C PHE A 401 6.62 6.72 -8.05
N SER A 402 5.63 6.28 -7.25
CA SER A 402 5.60 4.93 -6.69
C SER A 402 5.66 3.82 -7.75
N ILE A 403 5.33 4.12 -9.02
CA ILE A 403 5.50 3.20 -10.16
C ILE A 403 6.93 2.68 -10.25
N TYR A 404 7.93 3.48 -9.86
CA TYR A 404 9.35 3.10 -9.97
C TYR A 404 9.86 2.20 -8.86
N LEU A 405 9.18 2.14 -7.70
CA LEU A 405 9.71 1.44 -6.51
C LEU A 405 10.02 -0.02 -6.81
N MET A 406 9.03 -0.78 -7.24
CA MET A 406 9.20 -2.21 -7.47
C MET A 406 10.14 -2.53 -8.65
N PRO A 407 10.04 -1.83 -9.80
CA PRO A 407 11.02 -1.96 -10.88
C PRO A 407 12.47 -1.72 -10.45
N LEU A 408 12.74 -0.69 -9.66
CA LEU A 408 14.09 -0.40 -9.15
C LEU A 408 14.59 -1.47 -8.19
N VAL A 409 13.73 -1.96 -7.30
CA VAL A 409 14.04 -3.07 -6.39
C VAL A 409 14.38 -4.34 -7.17
N VAL A 410 13.59 -4.67 -8.21
CA VAL A 410 13.84 -5.82 -9.10
C VAL A 410 15.14 -5.64 -9.87
N ALA A 411 15.34 -4.47 -10.46
CA ALA A 411 16.55 -4.16 -11.25
C ALA A 411 17.81 -4.22 -10.40
N ALA A 412 17.79 -3.74 -9.15
CA ALA A 412 18.91 -3.81 -8.23
C ALA A 412 19.32 -5.27 -7.91
N GLY A 413 18.36 -6.14 -7.63
CA GLY A 413 18.62 -7.55 -7.40
C GLY A 413 19.20 -8.26 -8.63
N LEU A 414 18.66 -7.97 -9.82
CA LEU A 414 19.18 -8.49 -11.09
C LEU A 414 20.60 -7.99 -11.36
N ALA A 415 20.88 -6.72 -11.10
CA ALA A 415 22.20 -6.12 -11.26
C ALA A 415 23.23 -6.79 -10.34
N LEU A 416 22.88 -7.08 -9.09
CA LEU A 416 23.75 -7.79 -8.16
C LEU A 416 24.15 -9.18 -8.67
N ASP A 417 23.20 -9.95 -9.18
CA ASP A 417 23.48 -11.27 -9.75
C ASP A 417 24.34 -11.19 -11.02
N TYR A 418 24.08 -10.19 -11.86
CA TYR A 418 24.84 -9.97 -13.09
C TYR A 418 26.29 -9.56 -12.84
N LEU A 419 26.52 -8.68 -11.85
CA LEU A 419 27.84 -8.14 -11.55
C LEU A 419 28.76 -9.15 -10.87
N PHE A 420 28.22 -10.00 -10.01
CA PHE A 420 28.98 -10.90 -9.15
C PHE A 420 28.62 -12.37 -9.38
N PRO A 421 29.24 -13.03 -10.39
CA PRO A 421 28.94 -14.45 -10.68
C PRO A 421 29.38 -15.38 -9.55
N ALA A 422 30.48 -15.08 -8.84
CA ALA A 422 30.97 -15.88 -7.72
C ALA A 422 30.09 -15.70 -6.48
N LEU A 423 29.54 -16.79 -5.92
CA LEU A 423 28.58 -16.77 -4.82
C LEU A 423 29.15 -16.08 -3.57
N ALA A 424 30.39 -16.36 -3.18
CA ALA A 424 30.99 -15.75 -2.00
C ALA A 424 31.08 -14.23 -2.10
N ARG A 425 31.57 -13.71 -3.26
CA ARG A 425 31.68 -12.26 -3.51
C ARG A 425 30.29 -11.61 -3.53
N ARG A 426 29.31 -12.26 -4.17
CA ARG A 426 27.91 -11.81 -4.21
C ARG A 426 27.32 -11.72 -2.81
N THR A 427 27.54 -12.73 -1.96
CA THR A 427 27.04 -12.74 -0.58
C THR A 427 27.70 -11.64 0.24
N ALA A 428 29.02 -11.43 0.11
CA ALA A 428 29.70 -10.35 0.81
C ALA A 428 29.17 -8.96 0.42
N VAL A 429 28.97 -8.71 -0.89
CA VAL A 429 28.38 -7.46 -1.38
C VAL A 429 26.94 -7.30 -0.91
N ALA A 430 26.16 -8.39 -0.88
CA ALA A 430 24.79 -8.36 -0.39
C ALA A 430 24.71 -7.97 1.10
N VAL A 431 25.58 -8.52 1.94
CA VAL A 431 25.66 -8.13 3.36
C VAL A 431 25.96 -6.64 3.50
N GLY A 432 26.97 -6.14 2.77
CA GLY A 432 27.28 -4.70 2.76
C GLY A 432 26.11 -3.84 2.27
N ALA A 433 25.46 -4.26 1.19
CA ALA A 433 24.29 -3.57 0.63
C ALA A 433 23.11 -3.51 1.63
N ILE A 434 22.83 -4.60 2.35
CA ILE A 434 21.80 -4.65 3.40
C ILE A 434 22.13 -3.66 4.51
N ILE A 435 23.37 -3.66 5.02
CA ILE A 435 23.80 -2.74 6.07
C ILE A 435 23.65 -1.29 5.62
N VAL A 436 24.14 -0.96 4.42
CA VAL A 436 24.05 0.40 3.85
C VAL A 436 22.59 0.84 3.67
N THR A 437 21.68 -0.07 3.30
CA THR A 437 20.25 0.24 3.12
C THR A 437 19.58 0.62 4.45
N MET A 438 20.00 0.07 5.57
CA MET A 438 19.44 0.40 6.90
C MET A 438 19.89 1.76 7.45
N VAL A 439 21.03 2.29 6.97
CA VAL A 439 21.64 3.51 7.54
C VAL A 439 20.79 4.78 7.35
N PRO A 440 20.26 5.12 6.14
CA PRO A 440 19.50 6.34 5.93
C PRO A 440 18.29 6.50 6.84
N PRO A 441 17.41 5.49 7.03
CA PRO A 441 16.30 5.57 7.96
C PRO A 441 16.71 5.78 9.42
N LEU A 442 17.82 5.17 9.85
CA LEU A 442 18.34 5.34 11.21
C LEU A 442 18.91 6.74 11.47
N LEU A 443 19.51 7.35 10.45
CA LEU A 443 20.08 8.70 10.55
C LEU A 443 19.03 9.79 10.32
N SER A 444 17.89 9.47 9.71
CA SER A 444 16.86 10.43 9.37
C SER A 444 15.91 10.66 10.56
N GLN A 445 16.32 11.48 11.50
CA GLN A 445 15.41 11.96 12.59
C GLN A 445 14.17 12.69 12.04
N ARG A 446 14.20 13.12 10.77
CA ARG A 446 13.13 13.84 10.08
C ARG A 446 11.90 12.99 9.78
N LEU A 447 12.02 11.66 9.80
CA LEU A 447 10.87 10.74 9.67
C LEU A 447 9.85 10.87 10.81
N ILE A 448 10.23 11.51 11.93
CA ILE A 448 9.42 11.59 13.15
C ILE A 448 8.94 13.03 13.40
N ILE A 449 9.50 14.04 12.68
CA ILE A 449 9.14 15.43 12.86
C ILE A 449 7.89 15.74 12.05
N ASP A 450 6.80 15.93 12.77
CA ASP A 450 5.54 16.39 12.23
C ASP A 450 5.26 17.81 12.72
N LEU A 451 4.65 18.61 11.85
CA LEU A 451 4.30 20.00 12.17
C LEU A 451 3.10 20.10 13.12
N ALA A 452 2.25 19.07 13.17
CA ALA A 452 1.04 19.03 13.97
C ALA A 452 0.80 17.62 14.56
N PRO A 453 1.63 17.18 15.53
CA PRO A 453 1.54 15.82 16.06
C PRO A 453 0.20 15.57 16.76
N TYR A 454 -0.36 14.37 16.54
CA TYR A 454 -1.62 13.94 17.10
C TYR A 454 -1.45 13.20 18.44
N ASN A 455 -2.22 13.59 19.46
CA ASN A 455 -2.26 12.90 20.74
C ASN A 455 -3.35 11.80 20.74
N PRO A 456 -3.01 10.50 20.79
CA PRO A 456 -3.99 9.40 20.78
C PRO A 456 -4.67 9.16 22.13
N ALA A 457 -4.31 9.84 23.21
CA ALA A 457 -4.83 9.58 24.55
C ALA A 457 -6.37 9.66 24.63
N PRO A 458 -7.06 10.66 24.03
CA PRO A 458 -8.52 10.69 24.04
C PRO A 458 -9.16 9.43 23.45
N VAL A 459 -8.63 8.92 22.34
CA VAL A 459 -9.13 7.70 21.70
C VAL A 459 -8.93 6.47 22.59
N ARG A 460 -7.79 6.37 23.29
CA ARG A 460 -7.52 5.27 24.24
C ARG A 460 -8.52 5.28 25.41
N VAL A 461 -8.77 6.46 26.01
CA VAL A 461 -9.75 6.63 27.09
C VAL A 461 -11.15 6.20 26.62
N ALA A 462 -11.53 6.55 25.41
CA ALA A 462 -12.83 6.17 24.84
C ALA A 462 -12.96 4.64 24.60
N VAL A 463 -11.87 3.98 24.22
CA VAL A 463 -11.85 2.52 24.10
C VAL A 463 -12.03 1.85 25.48
N GLU A 464 -11.39 2.37 26.51
CA GLU A 464 -11.54 1.87 27.89
C GLU A 464 -12.96 2.09 28.39
N ARG A 465 -13.54 3.27 28.14
CA ARG A 465 -14.95 3.56 28.44
C ARG A 465 -15.88 2.54 27.77
N LEU A 466 -15.70 2.30 26.47
CA LEU A 466 -16.50 1.30 25.74
C LEU A 466 -16.34 -0.12 26.34
N ARG A 467 -15.13 -0.51 26.72
CA ARG A 467 -14.90 -1.81 27.36
C ARG A 467 -15.59 -1.94 28.70
N ALA A 468 -15.64 -0.84 29.47
CA ALA A 468 -16.26 -0.83 30.80
C ALA A 468 -17.79 -0.81 30.74
N THR A 469 -18.38 -0.09 29.76
CA THR A 469 -19.84 0.09 29.66
C THR A 469 -20.51 -0.93 28.72
N GLY A 470 -19.76 -1.49 27.78
CA GLY A 470 -20.28 -2.34 26.69
C GLY A 470 -20.99 -1.56 25.58
N GLU A 471 -21.30 -0.27 25.78
CA GLU A 471 -22.02 0.56 24.84
C GLU A 471 -21.28 1.87 24.54
N PRO A 472 -21.23 2.30 23.25
CA PRO A 472 -20.69 3.60 22.90
C PRO A 472 -21.61 4.73 23.40
N PRO A 473 -21.05 5.86 23.81
CA PRO A 473 -21.84 7.03 24.17
C PRO A 473 -22.53 7.60 22.93
N ALA A 474 -23.79 8.01 23.09
CA ALA A 474 -24.49 8.69 22.02
C ALA A 474 -23.96 10.14 21.84
N ILE A 475 -24.02 10.66 20.63
CA ILE A 475 -23.75 12.07 20.35
C ILE A 475 -24.85 12.90 21.00
N THR A 476 -24.47 13.84 21.86
CA THR A 476 -25.40 14.71 22.60
C THR A 476 -25.32 16.17 22.19
N ALA A 477 -24.25 16.55 21.47
CA ALA A 477 -24.02 17.94 21.07
C ALA A 477 -23.26 18.02 19.74
N ILE A 478 -23.37 19.19 19.10
CA ILE A 478 -22.46 19.61 18.04
C ILE A 478 -21.33 20.41 18.69
N GLY A 479 -20.11 19.92 18.61
CA GLY A 479 -18.91 20.59 19.13
C GLY A 479 -18.41 21.70 18.23
N GLY A 480 -17.65 22.63 18.79
CA GLY A 480 -16.93 23.65 18.03
C GLY A 480 -15.75 23.06 17.24
N THR A 481 -15.09 23.92 16.48
CA THR A 481 -13.79 23.61 15.89
C THR A 481 -12.74 23.44 17.00
N GLY A 482 -11.96 22.35 16.99
CA GLY A 482 -10.83 22.17 17.92
C GLY A 482 -9.75 23.24 17.76
N VAL A 483 -8.74 23.23 18.62
CA VAL A 483 -7.65 24.23 18.70
C VAL A 483 -6.91 24.43 17.35
N HIS A 484 -6.93 23.44 16.47
CA HIS A 484 -6.38 23.52 15.11
C HIS A 484 -7.47 23.51 14.02
N GLY A 485 -8.71 23.84 14.36
CA GLY A 485 -9.79 24.09 13.40
C GLY A 485 -10.55 22.87 12.91
N GLN A 486 -10.01 21.67 12.91
CA GLN A 486 -10.62 20.49 12.26
C GLN A 486 -10.24 19.19 13.00
N ARG A 487 -10.72 18.95 14.22
CA ARG A 487 -10.45 17.71 14.94
C ARG A 487 -11.55 16.67 14.75
N ASN A 488 -11.16 15.42 14.59
CA ASN A 488 -12.08 14.29 14.40
C ASN A 488 -12.36 13.50 15.69
N ASP A 489 -11.76 13.86 16.80
CA ASP A 489 -11.91 13.15 18.09
C ASP A 489 -12.96 13.75 19.03
N GLY A 490 -13.74 14.74 18.59
CA GLY A 490 -14.78 15.39 19.41
C GLY A 490 -15.84 14.43 19.95
N PHE A 491 -16.13 13.35 19.22
CA PHE A 491 -17.12 12.35 19.64
C PHE A 491 -16.67 11.50 20.84
N VAL A 492 -15.41 11.54 21.22
CA VAL A 492 -14.89 10.99 22.48
C VAL A 492 -15.51 11.70 23.68
N ALA A 493 -15.83 12.99 23.52
CA ALA A 493 -16.56 13.81 24.48
C ALA A 493 -18.06 13.91 24.14
N ASP A 494 -18.64 12.91 23.48
CA ASP A 494 -20.04 12.82 23.12
C ASP A 494 -20.52 13.96 22.17
N GLN A 495 -19.60 14.55 21.39
CA GLN A 495 -19.87 15.66 20.48
C GLN A 495 -19.47 15.33 19.05
N SER A 496 -20.38 15.54 18.09
CA SER A 496 -19.99 15.58 16.68
C SER A 496 -19.42 16.93 16.33
N SER A 497 -18.28 17.00 15.65
CA SER A 497 -17.68 18.27 15.28
C SER A 497 -18.53 19.02 14.24
N ALA A 498 -18.71 20.33 14.40
CA ALA A 498 -19.37 21.15 13.40
C ALA A 498 -18.58 21.20 12.09
N VAL A 499 -17.25 21.20 12.21
CA VAL A 499 -16.27 21.11 11.12
C VAL A 499 -15.29 20.01 11.48
N CYS A 500 -14.99 19.11 10.56
CA CYS A 500 -14.09 17.99 10.75
C CYS A 500 -12.95 18.01 9.72
N TYR A 501 -11.87 17.31 10.00
CA TYR A 501 -10.86 17.02 9.00
C TYR A 501 -11.36 15.88 8.08
N GLU A 502 -11.67 16.23 6.82
CA GLU A 502 -12.13 15.26 5.83
C GLU A 502 -11.56 15.61 4.44
N PRO A 503 -10.45 14.96 4.05
CA PRO A 503 -9.75 15.26 2.79
C PRO A 503 -10.60 15.06 1.54
N LEU A 504 -11.71 14.32 1.63
CA LEU A 504 -12.64 14.11 0.53
C LEU A 504 -13.20 15.43 0.00
N PHE A 505 -13.55 16.35 0.89
CA PHE A 505 -14.14 17.65 0.55
C PHE A 505 -13.10 18.74 0.28
N GLY A 506 -11.84 18.38 0.15
CA GLY A 506 -10.70 19.30 0.03
C GLY A 506 -10.08 19.66 1.40
N TYR A 507 -8.89 20.24 1.38
CA TYR A 507 -8.14 20.54 2.62
C TYR A 507 -8.82 21.58 3.50
N GLN A 508 -9.63 22.48 2.92
CA GLN A 508 -10.38 23.51 3.64
C GLN A 508 -11.90 23.27 3.58
N LEU A 509 -12.32 22.05 3.29
CA LEU A 509 -13.73 21.68 3.14
C LEU A 509 -14.49 22.59 2.15
N GLN A 510 -13.84 22.95 1.01
CA GLN A 510 -14.36 23.93 0.05
C GLN A 510 -15.74 23.59 -0.49
N SER A 511 -16.06 22.30 -0.64
CA SER A 511 -17.35 21.80 -1.12
C SER A 511 -18.26 21.32 0.00
N PHE A 512 -17.85 21.44 1.26
CA PHE A 512 -18.62 20.93 2.38
C PHE A 512 -19.75 21.89 2.78
N PRO A 513 -20.98 21.40 3.00
CA PRO A 513 -22.07 22.24 3.46
C PRO A 513 -21.76 22.81 4.84
N THR A 514 -21.75 24.13 4.98
CA THR A 514 -21.60 24.85 6.27
C THR A 514 -22.97 25.01 6.93
N GLY A 515 -23.01 25.50 8.17
CA GLY A 515 -24.24 25.94 8.82
C GLY A 515 -24.71 25.07 10.00
N LEU A 516 -23.87 24.17 10.53
CA LEU A 516 -24.14 23.57 11.84
C LEU A 516 -23.88 24.56 12.97
N THR A 517 -24.83 24.71 13.87
CA THR A 517 -24.68 25.55 15.07
C THR A 517 -24.18 24.68 16.22
N THR A 518 -23.14 25.14 16.92
CA THR A 518 -22.59 24.46 18.09
C THR A 518 -23.53 24.51 19.29
N GLY A 519 -23.53 23.46 20.09
CA GLY A 519 -24.33 23.34 21.31
C GLY A 519 -25.05 22.00 21.42
N PRO A 520 -25.84 21.78 22.48
CA PRO A 520 -26.62 20.55 22.67
C PRO A 520 -27.54 20.25 21.49
N LEU A 521 -27.73 18.96 21.17
CA LEU A 521 -28.72 18.56 20.19
C LEU A 521 -30.12 18.94 20.69
N VAL A 522 -30.78 19.83 19.97
CA VAL A 522 -32.13 20.29 20.27
C VAL A 522 -32.96 20.09 19.01
N ILE A 523 -33.83 19.11 19.03
CA ILE A 523 -34.79 18.89 17.96
C ILE A 523 -35.96 19.81 18.22
N ASN A 524 -35.93 20.98 17.64
CA ASN A 524 -37.03 21.94 17.70
C ASN A 524 -37.71 22.09 16.33
N ARG A 525 -38.83 22.85 16.28
CA ARG A 525 -39.58 23.09 15.05
C ARG A 525 -38.80 23.82 13.96
N ARG A 526 -37.66 24.44 14.30
CA ARG A 526 -36.78 25.20 13.39
C ARG A 526 -35.54 24.44 13.01
N ALA A 527 -35.33 23.24 13.55
CA ALA A 527 -34.22 22.35 13.20
C ALA A 527 -32.84 23.00 13.40
N GLU A 528 -32.62 23.84 14.43
CA GLU A 528 -31.45 24.70 14.55
C GLU A 528 -30.20 23.99 15.11
N ARG A 529 -30.32 22.83 15.75
CA ARG A 529 -29.20 22.07 16.34
C ARG A 529 -29.48 20.60 16.29
N HIS A 530 -29.32 20.00 15.13
CA HIS A 530 -29.43 18.56 14.96
C HIS A 530 -28.39 18.03 14.00
N LEU A 531 -28.24 16.73 14.01
CA LEU A 531 -27.33 16.03 13.11
C LEU A 531 -27.81 16.19 11.67
N ARG A 532 -26.89 16.19 10.75
CA ARG A 532 -27.17 16.08 9.32
C ARG A 532 -27.69 14.70 9.03
N ASN A 533 -28.62 14.61 8.09
CA ASN A 533 -29.03 13.31 7.57
C ASN A 533 -28.01 12.86 6.50
N PRO A 534 -27.14 11.88 6.80
CA PRO A 534 -26.06 11.52 5.89
C PRO A 534 -26.55 10.78 4.64
N ALA A 535 -27.78 10.27 4.61
CA ALA A 535 -28.38 9.69 3.42
C ALA A 535 -28.55 10.74 2.31
N CYS A 536 -28.73 12.01 2.67
CA CYS A 536 -28.87 13.12 1.72
C CYS A 536 -27.60 13.41 0.91
N TYR A 537 -26.43 13.00 1.38
CA TYR A 537 -25.17 13.16 0.63
C TYR A 537 -25.08 12.24 -0.59
N ILE A 538 -25.72 11.09 -0.56
CA ILE A 538 -25.59 10.05 -1.60
C ILE A 538 -26.92 9.73 -2.24
N TYR A 539 -28.00 9.73 -1.45
CA TYR A 539 -29.34 9.28 -1.83
C TYR A 539 -30.37 10.40 -1.74
N GLY A 540 -29.95 11.66 -1.91
CA GLY A 540 -30.80 12.84 -1.69
C GLY A 540 -32.08 12.84 -2.52
N SER A 541 -32.02 12.48 -3.82
CA SER A 541 -33.19 12.40 -4.69
C SER A 541 -34.24 11.40 -4.20
N ASP A 542 -33.80 10.22 -3.72
CA ASP A 542 -34.71 9.17 -3.25
C ASP A 542 -35.27 9.50 -1.86
N ASN A 543 -34.56 10.30 -1.06
CA ASN A 543 -34.97 10.71 0.29
C ASN A 543 -35.55 12.13 0.35
N SER A 544 -35.80 12.77 -0.79
CA SER A 544 -36.39 14.11 -0.90
C SER A 544 -35.63 15.17 -0.10
N CYS A 545 -34.32 15.14 -0.10
CA CYS A 545 -33.44 16.04 0.63
C CYS A 545 -32.18 16.40 -0.17
N LYS A 546 -31.44 17.43 0.29
CA LYS A 546 -30.20 17.91 -0.31
C LYS A 546 -29.01 17.61 0.60
N PRO A 547 -27.80 17.49 0.04
CA PRO A 547 -26.57 17.38 0.83
C PRO A 547 -26.49 18.49 1.88
N GLY A 548 -26.26 18.10 3.13
CA GLY A 548 -26.18 19.03 4.27
C GLY A 548 -27.47 19.25 5.02
N ASP A 549 -28.63 18.80 4.50
CA ASP A 549 -29.88 18.84 5.25
C ASP A 549 -29.78 18.01 6.54
N GLY A 550 -30.39 18.52 7.60
CA GLY A 550 -30.55 17.81 8.87
C GLY A 550 -31.77 16.87 8.86
N PHE A 551 -31.87 16.07 9.92
CA PHE A 551 -33.11 15.30 10.15
C PHE A 551 -34.30 16.23 10.39
N THR A 552 -35.46 15.90 9.82
CA THR A 552 -36.70 16.67 10.03
C THR A 552 -37.30 16.33 11.40
N PRO A 553 -38.22 17.17 11.93
CA PRO A 553 -38.92 16.85 13.17
C PRO A 553 -39.67 15.52 13.15
N ALA A 554 -40.15 15.07 11.96
CA ALA A 554 -40.75 13.77 11.79
C ALA A 554 -39.76 12.59 11.92
N GLN A 555 -38.49 12.85 11.67
CA GLN A 555 -37.39 11.86 11.74
C GLN A 555 -36.67 11.86 13.11
N ARG A 556 -37.31 12.37 14.17
CA ARG A 556 -36.71 12.46 15.50
C ARG A 556 -36.19 11.11 16.03
N GLN A 557 -36.90 10.03 15.77
CA GLN A 557 -36.47 8.69 16.20
C GLN A 557 -35.29 8.20 15.40
N ASP A 558 -35.22 8.49 14.10
CA ASP A 558 -34.12 8.17 13.23
C ASP A 558 -32.85 8.94 13.65
N GLU A 559 -32.96 10.23 13.96
CA GLU A 559 -31.85 11.04 14.48
C GLU A 559 -31.33 10.48 15.81
N ALA A 560 -32.23 10.13 16.74
CA ALA A 560 -31.82 9.54 18.03
C ALA A 560 -31.11 8.19 17.85
N ALA A 561 -31.59 7.36 16.93
CA ALA A 561 -30.93 6.11 16.58
C ALA A 561 -29.56 6.37 15.96
N PHE A 562 -29.46 7.31 15.02
CA PHE A 562 -28.20 7.70 14.38
C PHE A 562 -27.20 8.26 15.40
N ALA A 563 -27.62 9.18 16.27
CA ALA A 563 -26.78 9.73 17.33
C ALA A 563 -26.19 8.64 18.25
N ALA A 564 -26.90 7.53 18.44
CA ALA A 564 -26.45 6.36 19.19
C ALA A 564 -25.69 5.32 18.33
N TYR A 565 -25.20 5.68 17.14
CA TYR A 565 -24.54 4.77 16.18
C TYR A 565 -25.39 3.61 15.69
N ARG A 566 -26.72 3.65 15.90
CA ARG A 566 -27.66 2.64 15.41
C ARG A 566 -28.07 2.95 13.97
N GLN A 567 -28.58 1.94 13.29
CA GLN A 567 -29.18 2.17 11.98
C GLN A 567 -30.45 3.00 12.10
N PHE A 568 -30.69 3.85 11.10
CA PHE A 568 -31.90 4.64 10.94
C PHE A 568 -32.58 4.36 9.59
N ALA A 569 -33.84 4.71 9.43
CA ALA A 569 -34.59 4.48 8.21
C ALA A 569 -34.19 5.49 7.12
N PHE A 570 -33.91 5.00 5.92
CA PHE A 570 -33.72 5.78 4.71
C PHE A 570 -34.05 4.93 3.47
N ILE A 571 -34.40 5.60 2.37
CA ILE A 571 -34.70 4.92 1.11
C ILE A 571 -33.41 4.62 0.38
N MET A 572 -33.10 3.35 0.24
CA MET A 572 -31.94 2.89 -0.52
C MET A 572 -32.32 2.75 -2.00
N PRO A 573 -31.65 3.45 -2.94
CA PRO A 573 -31.96 3.38 -4.35
C PRO A 573 -31.71 1.98 -4.93
N TRP A 574 -32.37 1.68 -6.04
CA TRP A 574 -32.24 0.37 -6.69
C TRP A 574 -30.81 0.05 -7.12
N TRP A 575 -30.07 1.04 -7.61
CA TRP A 575 -28.71 0.87 -8.06
C TRP A 575 -27.75 0.48 -6.91
N GLN A 576 -27.97 0.96 -5.68
CA GLN A 576 -27.18 0.54 -4.53
C GLN A 576 -27.48 -0.92 -4.15
N ARG A 577 -28.73 -1.36 -4.25
CA ARG A 577 -29.09 -2.77 -4.04
C ARG A 577 -28.44 -3.68 -5.08
N VAL A 578 -28.40 -3.24 -6.33
CA VAL A 578 -27.67 -3.95 -7.40
C VAL A 578 -26.17 -4.00 -7.09
N ALA A 579 -25.56 -2.91 -6.63
CA ALA A 579 -24.16 -2.86 -6.25
C ALA A 579 -23.83 -3.81 -5.09
N ASP A 580 -24.69 -3.85 -4.07
CA ASP A 580 -24.54 -4.76 -2.93
C ASP A 580 -24.61 -6.24 -3.39
N THR A 581 -25.58 -6.56 -4.25
CA THR A 581 -25.72 -7.90 -4.85
C THR A 581 -24.51 -8.26 -5.71
N ALA A 582 -24.02 -7.32 -6.53
CA ALA A 582 -22.82 -7.52 -7.34
C ALA A 582 -21.58 -7.81 -6.48
N SER A 583 -21.46 -7.13 -5.33
CA SER A 583 -20.36 -7.38 -4.39
C SER A 583 -20.41 -8.79 -3.79
N LEU A 584 -21.60 -9.27 -3.43
CA LEU A 584 -21.76 -10.65 -2.97
C LEU A 584 -21.47 -11.66 -4.07
N ALA A 585 -21.91 -11.40 -5.31
CA ALA A 585 -21.62 -12.23 -6.46
C ALA A 585 -20.10 -12.28 -6.74
N GLY A 586 -19.40 -11.14 -6.70
CA GLY A 586 -17.95 -11.08 -6.84
C GLY A 586 -17.23 -11.89 -5.76
N LEU A 587 -17.64 -11.81 -4.52
CA LEU A 587 -17.11 -12.62 -3.42
C LEU A 587 -17.35 -14.12 -3.67
N ALA A 588 -18.55 -14.50 -4.12
CA ALA A 588 -18.87 -15.88 -4.47
C ALA A 588 -17.98 -16.42 -5.60
N VAL A 589 -17.65 -15.59 -6.61
CA VAL A 589 -16.71 -15.95 -7.67
C VAL A 589 -15.30 -16.18 -7.10
N ILE A 590 -14.81 -15.32 -6.19
CA ILE A 590 -13.50 -15.52 -5.52
C ILE A 590 -13.50 -16.88 -4.80
N VAL A 591 -14.53 -17.18 -4.02
CA VAL A 591 -14.66 -18.46 -3.30
C VAL A 591 -14.69 -19.64 -4.27
N ALA A 592 -15.49 -19.56 -5.33
CA ALA A 592 -15.55 -20.60 -6.36
C ALA A 592 -14.18 -20.85 -7.01
N CYS A 593 -13.43 -19.79 -7.33
CA CYS A 593 -12.07 -19.92 -7.88
C CYS A 593 -11.11 -20.60 -6.88
N VAL A 594 -11.20 -20.33 -5.59
CA VAL A 594 -10.43 -21.03 -4.54
C VAL A 594 -10.79 -22.50 -4.49
N MET A 595 -12.08 -22.82 -4.52
CA MET A 595 -12.57 -24.21 -4.51
C MET A 595 -12.10 -25.00 -5.73
N LEU A 596 -12.22 -24.42 -6.93
CA LEU A 596 -11.71 -25.02 -8.17
C LEU A 596 -10.20 -25.29 -8.10
N ALA A 597 -9.43 -24.36 -7.56
CA ALA A 597 -8.00 -24.54 -7.38
C ALA A 597 -7.67 -25.68 -6.42
N ALA A 598 -8.43 -25.84 -5.33
CA ALA A 598 -8.25 -26.92 -4.35
C ALA A 598 -8.58 -28.31 -4.94
N VAL A 599 -9.66 -28.42 -5.73
CA VAL A 599 -10.02 -29.67 -6.44
C VAL A 599 -8.95 -30.05 -7.45
N GLY A 600 -8.42 -29.10 -8.20
CA GLY A 600 -7.36 -29.33 -9.19
C GLY A 600 -6.00 -29.73 -8.59
N GLN A 601 -5.80 -29.58 -7.27
CA GLN A 601 -4.56 -29.98 -6.58
C GLN A 601 -4.59 -31.42 -6.05
N ARG A 602 -5.74 -32.11 -6.05
CA ARG A 602 -5.79 -33.50 -5.59
C ARG A 602 -4.91 -34.35 -6.51
N PRO A 603 -3.94 -35.11 -5.94
CA PRO A 603 -3.18 -36.05 -6.76
C PRO A 603 -4.19 -37.00 -7.42
N ARG A 604 -4.11 -37.14 -8.75
CA ARG A 604 -4.77 -38.26 -9.42
C ARG A 604 -4.15 -39.48 -8.78
N CYS A 605 -4.93 -40.19 -7.92
CA CYS A 605 -4.54 -41.51 -7.48
C CYS A 605 -4.14 -42.27 -8.74
N ALA A 606 -2.86 -42.66 -8.81
CA ALA A 606 -2.43 -43.59 -9.84
C ALA A 606 -3.36 -44.78 -9.70
N SER A 607 -4.22 -45.00 -10.69
CA SER A 607 -4.93 -46.27 -10.83
C SER A 607 -3.88 -47.37 -10.90
N PRO A 608 -4.06 -48.46 -10.13
CA PRO A 608 -3.10 -49.53 -10.02
C PRO A 608 -2.84 -50.21 -11.38
#